data_b6a6546d8d827c23ac880088a543104a
#
_entry.id   b6a6546d8d827c23ac880088a543104a
#
_cell.length_a   1.000
_cell.length_b   1.000
_cell.length_c   1.000
_cell.angle_alpha   90.00
_cell.angle_beta   90.00
_cell.angle_gamma   90.00
#
_symmetry.space_group_name_H-M   'P 1'
#
loop_
_entity.id
_entity.type
_entity.pdbx_description
1 polymer ?
#
loop_
_entity_poly.entity_id
_entity_poly.type
_entity_poly.pdbx_seq_one_letter_code
_entity_poly.pdbx_strand_id
1 'polypeptide(L)'
;MTWNRDNIEAVLMYRHIIKPEISDISFRGSVSKIWGKRPSYYYVGDDLMNYSNSGGSPFISNFQTDFKQKLNKGTLSAGAKVTYRSNDIYHEFYSWENEDWIYSQSFSNDLLHTELIPAAYVMFSSKNIGKFNYKLGLRGEYSIVTLNSKHENIDTRNDDIFIAPSLSGTYKISDKQDLSLAFSRRIGRPTYPQLNPYMSMVDAMTYEQGNMNLHPEKTSKLDLTYNIKGEKFTLFADAYFNYTTDYISQVTEVVDSLLITTYINAAYDMKSGLDLSLKVFPLEWMTATLSANTFYVMTKGVFDGADIDNSGWSNNSNIMLDFIPRKSTNIQIQYFIMTPQYYPQLTTSFTHKMNIGVKQKMMKGALTLSLLVTDIFNTYEWEVHSYNRIYDLTNISKQKNRMLWLGISYNFNSFKQNKVEKSGETDRNLIKFGL
;
A
#
# COMPACT_ATOMS: atom_id res chain seq x y z
N MET A 1 -1.78 -22.44 -11.11
CA MET A 1 -0.67 -21.47 -11.23
C MET A 1 0.43 -21.86 -10.28
N THR A 2 1.61 -22.23 -10.77
CA THR A 2 2.81 -22.47 -9.96
C THR A 2 3.76 -21.29 -10.15
N TRP A 3 4.04 -20.58 -9.07
CA TRP A 3 4.95 -19.45 -9.11
C TRP A 3 6.27 -19.87 -8.49
N ASN A 4 7.31 -19.94 -9.31
CA ASN A 4 8.67 -20.17 -8.81
C ASN A 4 9.35 -18.82 -8.61
N ARG A 5 9.65 -18.48 -7.37
CA ARG A 5 10.32 -17.25 -7.01
C ARG A 5 11.41 -17.52 -5.98
N ASP A 6 12.63 -17.13 -6.32
CA ASP A 6 13.77 -17.14 -5.41
C ASP A 6 14.21 -15.72 -5.09
N ASN A 7 14.72 -15.49 -3.90
CA ASN A 7 15.29 -14.21 -3.52
C ASN A 7 16.53 -14.39 -2.65
N ILE A 8 17.49 -13.51 -2.85
CA ILE A 8 18.65 -13.32 -1.96
C ILE A 8 18.63 -11.88 -1.46
N GLU A 9 18.79 -11.72 -0.16
CA GLU A 9 18.88 -10.43 0.50
C GLU A 9 20.09 -10.41 1.43
N ALA A 10 20.88 -9.34 1.37
CA ALA A 10 21.97 -9.08 2.31
C ALA A 10 21.81 -7.65 2.88
N VAL A 11 21.97 -7.53 4.18
CA VAL A 11 21.92 -6.25 4.90
C VAL A 11 23.16 -6.15 5.78
N LEU A 12 23.90 -5.04 5.62
CA LEU A 12 25.01 -4.66 6.48
C LEU A 12 24.63 -3.40 7.24
N MET A 13 24.79 -3.43 8.55
CA MET A 13 24.59 -2.28 9.43
C MET A 13 25.82 -2.07 10.29
N TYR A 14 26.29 -0.82 10.35
CA TYR A 14 27.36 -0.39 11.24
C TYR A 14 26.94 0.89 11.93
N ARG A 15 27.13 0.95 13.24
CA ARG A 15 26.91 2.16 14.04
C ARG A 15 28.16 2.48 14.82
N HIS A 16 28.63 3.72 14.66
CA HIS A 16 29.74 4.27 15.40
C HIS A 16 29.24 5.31 16.40
N ILE A 17 29.54 5.09 17.68
CA ILE A 17 29.20 6.01 18.77
C ILE A 17 30.34 7.02 18.90
N ILE A 18 30.11 8.26 18.46
CA ILE A 18 31.10 9.35 18.55
C ILE A 18 31.22 9.83 20.00
N LYS A 19 30.08 10.10 20.65
CA LYS A 19 29.97 10.39 22.07
C LYS A 19 28.80 9.62 22.66
N PRO A 20 29.02 8.79 23.69
CA PRO A 20 27.94 8.01 24.34
C PRO A 20 26.72 8.87 24.64
N GLU A 21 25.55 8.39 24.26
CA GLU A 21 24.23 9.03 24.44
C GLU A 21 24.05 10.41 23.78
N ILE A 22 25.07 10.99 23.15
CA ILE A 22 25.06 12.35 22.57
C ILE A 22 25.07 12.30 21.06
N SER A 23 26.04 11.60 20.46
CA SER A 23 26.16 11.58 19.01
C SER A 23 26.59 10.23 18.48
N ASP A 24 26.00 9.85 17.38
CA ASP A 24 26.34 8.64 16.64
C ASP A 24 26.17 8.87 15.12
N ILE A 25 26.88 8.03 14.37
CA ILE A 25 26.73 7.91 12.93
C ILE A 25 26.46 6.42 12.60
N SER A 26 25.49 6.18 11.73
CA SER A 26 25.18 4.83 11.29
C SER A 26 25.24 4.73 9.77
N PHE A 27 25.67 3.56 9.29
CA PHE A 27 25.73 3.19 7.89
C PHE A 27 24.87 1.95 7.70
N ARG A 28 24.04 1.95 6.67
CA ARG A 28 23.24 0.80 6.27
C ARG A 28 23.41 0.58 4.78
N GLY A 29 23.85 -0.62 4.41
CA GLY A 29 23.85 -1.11 3.03
C GLY A 29 22.89 -2.28 2.92
N SER A 30 22.06 -2.33 1.90
CA SER A 30 21.22 -3.49 1.61
C SER A 30 21.20 -3.77 0.11
N VAL A 31 21.23 -5.05 -0.26
CA VAL A 31 21.04 -5.51 -1.62
C VAL A 31 20.02 -6.65 -1.61
N SER A 32 19.13 -6.63 -2.59
CA SER A 32 18.16 -7.70 -2.80
C SER A 32 18.07 -8.01 -4.28
N LYS A 33 18.13 -9.27 -4.65
CA LYS A 33 17.90 -9.75 -6.00
C LYS A 33 16.83 -10.83 -5.96
N ILE A 34 15.91 -10.75 -6.89
CA ILE A 34 14.77 -11.65 -7.01
C ILE A 34 14.83 -12.26 -8.41
N TRP A 35 14.48 -13.52 -8.52
CA TRP A 35 14.27 -14.22 -9.78
C TRP A 35 12.92 -14.88 -9.74
N GLY A 36 12.22 -14.84 -10.85
CA GLY A 36 10.92 -15.50 -10.93
C GLY A 36 10.49 -15.79 -12.35
N LYS A 37 9.71 -16.85 -12.49
CA LYS A 37 9.01 -17.20 -13.71
C LYS A 37 7.57 -17.55 -13.39
N ARG A 38 6.66 -17.11 -14.25
CA ARG A 38 5.23 -17.33 -14.12
C ARG A 38 4.65 -17.72 -15.47
N PRO A 39 4.47 -19.00 -15.75
CA PRO A 39 3.67 -19.43 -16.88
C PRO A 39 2.18 -19.17 -16.60
N SER A 40 1.46 -18.70 -17.60
CA SER A 40 0.02 -18.53 -17.59
C SER A 40 -0.59 -19.24 -18.80
N TYR A 41 -1.73 -19.90 -18.59
CA TYR A 41 -2.43 -20.68 -19.60
C TYR A 41 -3.84 -20.13 -19.73
N TYR A 42 -4.30 -19.85 -20.92
CA TYR A 42 -5.60 -19.27 -21.22
C TYR A 42 -6.44 -20.29 -21.99
N TYR A 43 -7.62 -20.61 -21.44
CA TYR A 43 -8.51 -21.60 -21.97
C TYR A 43 -9.81 -20.97 -22.46
N VAL A 44 -10.38 -21.51 -23.56
CA VAL A 44 -11.75 -21.29 -23.98
C VAL A 44 -12.48 -22.61 -23.87
N GLY A 45 -13.36 -22.77 -22.89
CA GLY A 45 -13.86 -24.07 -22.49
C GLY A 45 -12.73 -24.94 -21.92
N ASP A 46 -12.51 -26.11 -22.49
CA ASP A 46 -11.41 -27.02 -22.15
C ASP A 46 -10.19 -26.90 -23.06
N ASP A 47 -10.28 -26.08 -24.11
CA ASP A 47 -9.21 -25.91 -25.12
C ASP A 47 -8.22 -24.83 -24.70
N LEU A 48 -6.93 -25.18 -24.65
CA LEU A 48 -5.84 -24.27 -24.39
C LEU A 48 -5.56 -23.42 -25.64
N MET A 49 -5.91 -22.14 -25.61
CA MET A 49 -5.81 -21.23 -26.77
C MET A 49 -4.56 -20.36 -26.75
N ASN A 50 -4.11 -19.95 -25.56
CA ASN A 50 -2.95 -19.09 -25.43
C ASN A 50 -2.09 -19.52 -24.23
N TYR A 51 -0.80 -19.22 -24.34
CA TYR A 51 0.19 -19.45 -23.30
C TYR A 51 1.06 -18.22 -23.16
N SER A 52 1.38 -17.83 -21.94
CA SER A 52 2.39 -16.81 -21.72
C SER A 52 3.42 -17.26 -20.68
N ASN A 53 4.65 -16.77 -20.84
CA ASN A 53 5.75 -16.97 -19.92
C ASN A 53 6.31 -15.62 -19.53
N SER A 54 6.01 -15.19 -18.32
CA SER A 54 6.52 -13.95 -17.75
C SER A 54 7.64 -14.26 -16.79
N GLY A 55 8.65 -13.42 -16.77
CA GLY A 55 9.75 -13.59 -15.83
C GLY A 55 10.56 -12.31 -15.65
N GLY A 56 11.50 -12.37 -14.72
CA GLY A 56 12.38 -11.24 -14.51
C GLY A 56 13.38 -11.43 -13.39
N SER A 57 14.31 -10.49 -13.32
CA SER A 57 15.40 -10.47 -12.32
C SER A 57 15.55 -9.11 -11.65
N PRO A 58 14.52 -8.62 -10.90
CA PRO A 58 14.61 -7.36 -10.19
C PRO A 58 15.76 -7.32 -9.20
N PHE A 59 16.45 -6.18 -9.19
CA PHE A 59 17.55 -5.89 -8.28
C PHE A 59 17.31 -4.57 -7.58
N ILE A 60 17.51 -4.54 -6.26
CA ILE A 60 17.40 -3.31 -5.45
C ILE A 60 18.63 -3.20 -4.57
N SER A 61 19.26 -2.04 -4.57
CA SER A 61 20.28 -1.69 -3.60
C SER A 61 19.98 -0.36 -2.93
N ASN A 62 20.26 -0.29 -1.63
CA ASN A 62 20.15 0.93 -0.84
C ASN A 62 21.46 1.13 -0.08
N PHE A 63 21.91 2.36 -0.08
CA PHE A 63 22.99 2.80 0.78
C PHE A 63 22.53 4.04 1.53
N GLN A 64 22.62 4.03 2.85
CA GLN A 64 22.16 5.11 3.72
C GLN A 64 23.18 5.41 4.81
N THR A 65 23.38 6.68 5.09
CA THR A 65 24.13 7.16 6.25
C THR A 65 23.28 8.13 7.06
N ASP A 66 23.27 7.97 8.37
CA ASP A 66 22.50 8.80 9.29
C ASP A 66 23.41 9.28 10.41
N PHE A 67 23.45 10.59 10.62
CA PHE A 67 24.12 11.26 11.73
C PHE A 67 23.06 11.75 12.71
N LYS A 68 23.29 11.55 13.99
CA LYS A 68 22.41 12.01 15.08
C LYS A 68 23.23 12.74 16.14
N GLN A 69 22.75 13.91 16.54
CA GLN A 69 23.35 14.75 17.58
C GLN A 69 22.28 15.21 18.56
N LYS A 70 22.41 14.86 19.83
CA LYS A 70 21.60 15.46 20.89
C LYS A 70 22.12 16.85 21.21
N LEU A 71 21.22 17.80 21.29
CA LEU A 71 21.43 19.18 21.69
C LEU A 71 20.67 19.47 22.99
N ASN A 72 20.97 20.57 23.67
CA ASN A 72 20.28 20.94 24.91
C ASN A 72 18.74 21.01 24.75
N LYS A 73 18.26 21.56 23.60
CA LYS A 73 16.83 21.77 23.34
C LYS A 73 16.22 20.73 22.40
N GLY A 74 16.96 19.68 22.01
CA GLY A 74 16.42 18.70 21.07
C GLY A 74 17.47 17.78 20.48
N THR A 75 17.11 17.17 19.37
CA THR A 75 17.98 16.27 18.59
C THR A 75 18.00 16.71 17.14
N LEU A 76 19.19 16.92 16.60
CA LEU A 76 19.43 17.13 15.19
C LEU A 76 19.75 15.77 14.56
N SER A 77 19.11 15.45 13.44
CA SER A 77 19.42 14.30 12.62
C SER A 77 19.64 14.76 11.18
N ALA A 78 20.65 14.22 10.53
CA ALA A 78 20.92 14.47 9.11
C ALA A 78 21.37 13.19 8.46
N GLY A 79 21.06 13.01 7.18
CA GLY A 79 21.48 11.80 6.49
C GLY A 79 21.39 11.94 4.98
N ALA A 80 22.00 10.96 4.32
CA ALA A 80 21.92 10.79 2.88
C ALA A 80 21.57 9.33 2.55
N LYS A 81 20.84 9.14 1.47
CA LYS A 81 20.44 7.83 0.97
C LYS A 81 20.56 7.80 -0.54
N VAL A 82 21.07 6.70 -1.08
CA VAL A 82 20.99 6.39 -2.50
C VAL A 82 20.23 5.09 -2.65
N THR A 83 19.21 5.09 -3.49
CA THR A 83 18.47 3.89 -3.88
C THR A 83 18.71 3.67 -5.37
N TYR A 84 19.10 2.45 -5.72
CA TYR A 84 19.15 1.98 -7.10
C TYR A 84 18.23 0.79 -7.26
N ARG A 85 17.39 0.81 -8.30
CA ARG A 85 16.50 -0.28 -8.70
C ARG A 85 16.71 -0.59 -10.15
N SER A 86 16.68 -1.87 -10.48
CA SER A 86 16.71 -2.36 -11.85
C SER A 86 15.70 -3.50 -11.96
N ASN A 87 14.68 -3.30 -12.79
CA ASN A 87 13.67 -4.31 -13.10
C ASN A 87 13.89 -4.74 -14.55
N ASP A 88 14.53 -5.88 -14.72
CA ASP A 88 14.68 -6.54 -16.02
C ASP A 88 13.58 -7.60 -16.10
N ILE A 89 12.54 -7.32 -16.88
CA ILE A 89 11.32 -8.12 -16.95
C ILE A 89 10.99 -8.40 -18.40
N TYR A 90 10.58 -9.62 -18.66
CA TYR A 90 10.10 -10.06 -19.97
C TYR A 90 8.73 -10.72 -19.86
N HIS A 91 7.98 -10.65 -20.92
CA HIS A 91 6.72 -11.34 -21.13
C HIS A 91 6.69 -11.89 -22.56
N GLU A 92 6.59 -13.20 -22.69
CA GLU A 92 6.47 -13.89 -23.96
C GLU A 92 5.04 -14.43 -24.07
N PHE A 93 4.36 -14.14 -25.17
CA PHE A 93 2.99 -14.57 -25.41
C PHE A 93 2.92 -15.39 -26.69
N TYR A 94 2.18 -16.50 -26.64
CA TYR A 94 2.01 -17.45 -27.72
C TYR A 94 0.53 -17.76 -27.93
N SER A 95 0.07 -17.75 -29.18
CA SER A 95 -1.26 -18.19 -29.60
C SER A 95 -1.18 -19.58 -30.23
N TRP A 96 -2.20 -20.40 -30.02
CA TRP A 96 -2.31 -21.69 -30.69
C TRP A 96 -2.97 -21.51 -32.06
N GLU A 97 -2.21 -21.65 -33.14
CA GLU A 97 -2.67 -21.46 -34.50
C GLU A 97 -2.08 -22.55 -35.40
N ASN A 98 -2.90 -23.15 -36.30
CA ASN A 98 -2.46 -24.18 -37.24
C ASN A 98 -1.69 -25.35 -36.61
N GLU A 99 -2.14 -25.81 -35.45
CA GLU A 99 -1.54 -26.93 -34.70
C GLU A 99 -0.13 -26.62 -34.15
N ASP A 100 0.25 -25.34 -34.02
CA ASP A 100 1.52 -24.92 -33.46
C ASP A 100 1.38 -23.67 -32.56
N TRP A 101 2.37 -23.43 -31.71
CA TRP A 101 2.47 -22.26 -30.88
C TRP A 101 3.17 -21.11 -31.62
N ILE A 102 2.39 -20.08 -31.98
CA ILE A 102 2.90 -18.91 -32.68
C ILE A 102 3.23 -17.81 -31.69
N TYR A 103 4.48 -17.37 -31.69
CA TYR A 103 4.93 -16.23 -30.88
C TYR A 103 4.28 -14.94 -31.37
N SER A 104 3.63 -14.21 -30.44
CA SER A 104 3.00 -12.93 -30.72
C SER A 104 3.91 -11.78 -30.29
N GLN A 105 4.48 -11.08 -31.24
CA GLN A 105 5.31 -9.90 -30.95
C GLN A 105 4.50 -8.77 -30.30
N SER A 106 3.24 -8.58 -30.69
CA SER A 106 2.39 -7.50 -30.19
C SER A 106 2.01 -7.64 -28.71
N PHE A 107 2.00 -8.89 -28.21
CA PHE A 107 1.69 -9.21 -26.80
C PHE A 107 2.92 -9.63 -26.00
N SER A 108 4.09 -9.63 -26.63
CA SER A 108 5.36 -9.95 -25.96
C SER A 108 6.19 -8.70 -25.73
N ASN A 109 6.93 -8.68 -24.64
CA ASN A 109 7.80 -7.54 -24.32
C ASN A 109 9.05 -7.97 -23.55
N ASP A 110 10.06 -7.13 -23.64
CA ASP A 110 11.17 -7.08 -22.70
C ASP A 110 11.39 -5.61 -22.31
N LEU A 111 11.40 -5.32 -21.04
CA LEU A 111 11.58 -3.95 -20.56
C LEU A 111 12.55 -3.91 -19.40
N LEU A 112 13.61 -3.15 -19.57
CA LEU A 112 14.54 -2.78 -18.51
C LEU A 112 14.14 -1.41 -17.95
N HIS A 113 13.60 -1.41 -16.75
CA HIS A 113 13.30 -0.22 -15.99
C HIS A 113 14.34 0.00 -14.91
N THR A 114 15.05 1.13 -14.92
CA THR A 114 16.00 1.48 -13.87
C THR A 114 15.62 2.78 -13.17
N GLU A 115 15.90 2.84 -11.88
CA GLU A 115 15.74 4.03 -11.06
C GLU A 115 17.00 4.28 -10.22
N LEU A 116 17.51 5.51 -10.25
CA LEU A 116 18.55 5.99 -9.34
C LEU A 116 18.01 7.20 -8.56
N ILE A 117 17.96 7.08 -7.22
CA ILE A 117 17.36 8.09 -6.36
C ILE A 117 18.32 8.47 -5.22
N PRO A 118 19.26 9.41 -5.45
CA PRO A 118 19.98 10.08 -4.37
C PRO A 118 19.03 11.02 -3.62
N ALA A 119 19.21 11.06 -2.29
CA ALA A 119 18.43 11.88 -1.38
C ALA A 119 19.28 12.34 -0.20
N ALA A 120 19.00 13.53 0.31
CA ALA A 120 19.57 14.03 1.56
C ALA A 120 18.46 14.65 2.42
N TYR A 121 18.62 14.59 3.74
CA TYR A 121 17.66 15.17 4.65
C TYR A 121 18.32 15.74 5.90
N VAL A 122 17.60 16.69 6.52
CA VAL A 122 17.87 17.21 7.85
C VAL A 122 16.57 17.27 8.63
N MET A 123 16.63 16.91 9.91
CA MET A 123 15.49 16.94 10.81
C MET A 123 15.91 17.41 12.20
N PHE A 124 15.13 18.31 12.78
CA PHE A 124 15.24 18.71 14.17
C PHE A 124 14.00 18.25 14.95
N SER A 125 14.20 17.58 16.08
CA SER A 125 13.15 17.22 17.03
C SER A 125 13.39 17.91 18.35
N SER A 126 12.45 18.73 18.82
CA SER A 126 12.54 19.40 20.12
C SER A 126 12.51 18.41 21.29
N LYS A 127 13.10 18.80 22.40
CA LYS A 127 13.01 18.05 23.65
C LYS A 127 12.12 18.84 24.61
N ASN A 128 10.92 18.36 24.85
CA ASN A 128 9.95 18.84 25.85
C ASN A 128 10.12 20.31 26.28
N ILE A 129 9.67 21.23 25.44
CA ILE A 129 9.63 22.67 25.77
C ILE A 129 8.30 22.93 26.49
N GLY A 130 8.27 22.67 27.80
CA GLY A 130 7.04 22.68 28.59
C GLY A 130 6.05 21.61 28.11
N LYS A 131 4.86 22.03 27.68
CA LYS A 131 3.81 21.16 27.15
C LYS A 131 3.89 20.97 25.63
N PHE A 132 4.86 21.59 24.95
CA PHE A 132 4.94 21.60 23.50
C PHE A 132 6.17 20.85 22.98
N ASN A 133 5.95 19.98 22.00
CA ASN A 133 7.01 19.29 21.26
C ASN A 133 6.81 19.58 19.77
N TYR A 134 7.91 19.76 19.03
CA TYR A 134 7.83 19.94 17.58
C TYR A 134 8.95 19.20 16.86
N LYS A 135 8.68 18.88 15.59
CA LYS A 135 9.65 18.33 14.65
C LYS A 135 9.60 19.13 13.36
N LEU A 136 10.77 19.43 12.82
CA LEU A 136 10.97 20.12 11.56
C LEU A 136 11.87 19.25 10.71
N GLY A 137 11.48 18.98 9.48
CA GLY A 137 12.27 18.17 8.56
C GLY A 137 12.23 18.75 7.15
N LEU A 138 13.34 18.60 6.46
CA LEU A 138 13.46 18.89 5.03
C LEU A 138 14.23 17.74 4.38
N ARG A 139 13.69 17.21 3.29
CA ARG A 139 14.32 16.17 2.48
C ARG A 139 14.30 16.61 1.02
N GLY A 140 15.45 16.49 0.35
CA GLY A 140 15.59 16.65 -1.09
C GLY A 140 15.87 15.30 -1.74
N GLU A 141 15.22 15.04 -2.87
CA GLU A 141 15.45 13.88 -3.72
C GLU A 141 15.68 14.32 -5.15
N TYR A 142 16.57 13.63 -5.84
CA TYR A 142 16.69 13.67 -7.28
C TYR A 142 16.46 12.27 -7.80
N SER A 143 15.61 12.08 -8.80
CA SER A 143 15.37 10.76 -9.38
C SER A 143 15.69 10.77 -10.87
N ILE A 144 16.35 9.71 -11.32
CA ILE A 144 16.59 9.39 -12.71
C ILE A 144 15.89 8.06 -12.96
N VAL A 145 14.94 8.07 -13.90
CA VAL A 145 14.19 6.87 -14.32
C VAL A 145 14.48 6.63 -15.79
N THR A 146 14.89 5.41 -16.14
CA THR A 146 15.09 5.01 -17.54
C THR A 146 14.26 3.79 -17.87
N LEU A 147 13.72 3.78 -19.09
CA LEU A 147 13.01 2.64 -19.68
C LEU A 147 13.68 2.30 -21.00
N ASN A 148 14.13 1.06 -21.14
CA ASN A 148 14.78 0.56 -22.34
C ASN A 148 14.14 -0.76 -22.75
N SER A 149 13.80 -0.89 -24.05
CA SER A 149 13.39 -2.15 -24.64
C SER A 149 14.33 -2.54 -25.77
N LYS A 150 14.70 -3.81 -25.84
CA LYS A 150 15.56 -4.35 -26.88
C LYS A 150 14.79 -4.63 -28.18
N HIS A 151 13.47 -4.91 -28.06
CA HIS A 151 12.63 -5.29 -29.17
C HIS A 151 11.98 -4.10 -29.88
N GLU A 152 11.74 -3.01 -29.14
CA GLU A 152 11.13 -1.81 -29.68
C GLU A 152 12.00 -0.62 -29.32
N ASN A 153 12.75 -0.09 -30.05
CA ASN A 153 13.59 1.13 -29.96
C ASN A 153 13.15 2.16 -28.87
N ILE A 154 12.74 1.64 -27.68
CA ILE A 154 12.35 2.43 -26.51
C ILE A 154 13.62 2.74 -25.75
N ASP A 155 13.94 4.03 -25.67
CA ASP A 155 14.99 4.56 -24.82
C ASP A 155 14.52 5.90 -24.26
N THR A 156 13.97 5.85 -23.03
CA THR A 156 13.43 7.04 -22.38
C THR A 156 14.16 7.31 -21.07
N ARG A 157 14.32 8.60 -20.76
CA ARG A 157 14.88 9.05 -19.49
C ARG A 157 14.04 10.20 -18.94
N ASN A 158 13.57 10.04 -17.70
CA ASN A 158 12.83 11.04 -16.96
C ASN A 158 13.57 11.40 -15.68
N ASP A 159 13.86 12.68 -15.49
CA ASP A 159 14.53 13.22 -14.31
C ASP A 159 13.53 14.08 -13.51
N ASP A 160 13.50 13.96 -12.18
CA ASP A 160 12.64 14.78 -11.32
C ASP A 160 13.39 15.20 -10.05
N ILE A 161 13.14 16.44 -9.60
CA ILE A 161 13.62 16.97 -8.33
C ILE A 161 12.42 17.14 -7.41
N PHE A 162 12.53 16.60 -6.21
CA PHE A 162 11.47 16.70 -5.23
C PHE A 162 11.97 17.20 -3.88
N ILE A 163 11.27 18.20 -3.32
CA ILE A 163 11.52 18.72 -2.00
C ILE A 163 10.34 18.37 -1.09
N ALA A 164 10.63 17.67 -0.01
CA ALA A 164 9.68 17.18 0.98
C ALA A 164 9.87 17.87 2.34
N PRO A 165 9.22 19.01 2.57
CA PRO A 165 9.13 19.59 3.89
C PRO A 165 8.21 18.75 4.79
N SER A 166 8.54 18.68 6.08
CA SER A 166 7.71 18.12 7.12
C SER A 166 7.75 18.95 8.38
N LEU A 167 6.59 19.15 8.97
CA LEU A 167 6.41 19.91 10.20
C LEU A 167 5.41 19.18 11.07
N SER A 168 5.70 19.03 12.36
CA SER A 168 4.68 18.59 13.32
C SER A 168 4.87 19.27 14.66
N GLY A 169 3.75 19.58 15.30
CA GLY A 169 3.70 20.14 16.64
C GLY A 169 2.70 19.38 17.50
N THR A 170 3.07 18.97 18.69
CA THR A 170 2.20 18.30 19.65
C THR A 170 2.12 19.12 20.93
N TYR A 171 0.91 19.48 21.34
CA TYR A 171 0.62 20.16 22.60
C TYR A 171 -0.02 19.17 23.57
N LYS A 172 0.66 18.93 24.71
CA LYS A 172 0.13 18.13 25.81
C LYS A 172 -0.84 18.97 26.62
N ILE A 173 -2.14 18.74 26.44
CA ILE A 173 -3.20 19.41 27.23
C ILE A 173 -3.11 18.92 28.67
N SER A 174 -2.99 17.58 28.85
CA SER A 174 -2.79 16.90 30.13
C SER A 174 -1.97 15.61 29.92
N ASP A 175 -1.72 14.85 30.97
CA ASP A 175 -1.07 13.53 30.86
C ASP A 175 -1.91 12.49 30.09
N LYS A 176 -3.20 12.77 29.92
CA LYS A 176 -4.15 11.88 29.25
C LYS A 176 -4.64 12.42 27.91
N GLN A 177 -4.21 13.63 27.50
CA GLN A 177 -4.74 14.31 26.31
C GLN A 177 -3.65 15.07 25.59
N ASP A 178 -3.58 14.91 24.30
CA ASP A 178 -2.72 15.70 23.41
C ASP A 178 -3.43 16.09 22.13
N LEU A 179 -2.99 17.21 21.56
CA LEU A 179 -3.41 17.73 20.27
C LEU A 179 -2.16 17.90 19.40
N SER A 180 -2.19 17.35 18.20
CA SER A 180 -1.08 17.43 17.27
C SER A 180 -1.53 18.03 15.93
N LEU A 181 -0.71 18.91 15.37
CA LEU A 181 -0.85 19.40 14.01
C LEU A 181 0.38 18.95 13.22
N ALA A 182 0.17 18.36 12.04
CA ALA A 182 1.25 17.90 11.19
C ALA A 182 1.01 18.28 9.73
N PHE A 183 2.08 18.68 9.05
CA PHE A 183 2.13 18.87 7.60
C PHE A 183 3.28 18.05 7.03
N SER A 184 3.03 17.41 5.89
CA SER A 184 4.08 16.69 5.14
C SER A 184 3.80 16.73 3.64
N ARG A 185 4.88 16.73 2.84
CA ARG A 185 4.79 16.56 1.39
C ARG A 185 5.49 15.26 1.00
N ARG A 186 4.88 14.48 0.11
CA ARG A 186 5.37 13.17 -0.34
C ARG A 186 5.31 13.06 -1.85
N ILE A 187 6.14 12.20 -2.41
CA ILE A 187 6.15 11.85 -3.84
C ILE A 187 5.74 10.38 -3.99
N GLY A 188 4.81 10.12 -4.92
CA GLY A 188 4.45 8.79 -5.40
C GLY A 188 4.97 8.63 -6.82
N ARG A 189 5.89 7.68 -7.04
CA ARG A 189 6.43 7.40 -8.36
C ARG A 189 5.60 6.35 -9.06
N PRO A 190 5.41 6.45 -10.41
CA PRO A 190 4.78 5.39 -11.16
C PRO A 190 5.47 4.06 -10.91
N THR A 191 4.70 3.00 -10.83
CA THR A 191 5.21 1.63 -10.72
C THR A 191 5.55 1.07 -12.08
N TYR A 192 6.37 0.00 -12.14
CA TYR A 192 6.71 -0.65 -13.40
C TYR A 192 5.47 -0.99 -14.27
N PRO A 193 4.38 -1.62 -13.75
CA PRO A 193 3.20 -1.89 -14.56
C PRO A 193 2.54 -0.63 -15.14
N GLN A 194 2.53 0.46 -14.38
CA GLN A 194 1.96 1.73 -14.83
C GLN A 194 2.78 2.38 -15.96
N LEU A 195 4.07 2.05 -16.05
CA LEU A 195 4.98 2.56 -17.09
C LEU A 195 5.12 1.62 -18.27
N ASN A 196 4.75 0.33 -18.13
CA ASN A 196 4.95 -0.69 -19.15
C ASN A 196 4.02 -0.45 -20.38
N PRO A 197 4.54 -0.05 -21.55
CA PRO A 197 3.72 0.35 -22.69
C PRO A 197 3.06 -0.83 -23.42
N TYR A 198 3.41 -2.05 -23.07
CA TYR A 198 2.92 -3.23 -23.74
C TYR A 198 1.54 -3.66 -23.24
N MET A 199 0.72 -4.17 -24.16
CA MET A 199 -0.58 -4.70 -23.82
C MET A 199 -0.47 -6.01 -23.05
N SER A 200 -1.19 -6.11 -21.94
CA SER A 200 -1.35 -7.33 -21.16
C SER A 200 -2.81 -7.76 -21.19
N MET A 201 -3.08 -8.99 -21.61
CA MET A 201 -4.43 -9.55 -21.65
C MET A 201 -4.92 -9.81 -20.22
N VAL A 202 -6.03 -9.20 -19.83
CA VAL A 202 -6.76 -9.49 -18.58
C VAL A 202 -7.80 -10.58 -18.84
N ASP A 203 -8.58 -10.42 -19.91
CA ASP A 203 -9.53 -11.41 -20.43
C ASP A 203 -9.68 -11.21 -21.97
N ALA A 204 -10.60 -11.94 -22.59
CA ALA A 204 -10.78 -11.94 -24.04
C ALA A 204 -11.12 -10.57 -24.65
N MET A 205 -11.64 -9.62 -23.86
CA MET A 205 -12.07 -8.29 -24.34
C MET A 205 -11.40 -7.15 -23.56
N THR A 206 -10.63 -7.45 -22.51
CA THR A 206 -10.03 -6.44 -21.63
C THR A 206 -8.52 -6.57 -21.65
N TYR A 207 -7.85 -5.47 -21.90
CA TYR A 207 -6.39 -5.34 -21.91
C TYR A 207 -5.96 -4.23 -20.96
N GLU A 208 -4.77 -4.35 -20.40
CA GLU A 208 -4.10 -3.33 -19.61
C GLU A 208 -2.82 -2.89 -20.34
N GLN A 209 -2.60 -1.58 -20.41
CA GLN A 209 -1.41 -0.97 -21.00
C GLN A 209 -0.94 0.18 -20.14
N GLY A 210 0.32 0.19 -19.74
CA GLY A 210 0.91 1.32 -19.01
C GLY A 210 1.20 2.52 -19.92
N ASN A 211 1.61 3.62 -19.29
CA ASN A 211 1.93 4.88 -19.96
C ASN A 211 3.32 5.35 -19.53
N MET A 212 4.27 5.33 -20.48
CA MET A 212 5.67 5.76 -20.23
C MET A 212 5.81 7.25 -19.90
N ASN A 213 4.79 8.06 -20.23
CA ASN A 213 4.81 9.51 -20.02
C ASN A 213 4.31 9.93 -18.64
N LEU A 214 4.06 8.99 -17.73
CA LEU A 214 3.62 9.32 -16.38
C LEU A 214 4.70 10.05 -15.60
N HIS A 215 4.26 11.13 -14.96
CA HIS A 215 5.04 11.88 -13.98
C HIS A 215 4.75 11.41 -12.55
N PRO A 216 5.68 11.59 -11.61
CA PRO A 216 5.40 11.32 -10.20
C PRO A 216 4.30 12.23 -9.65
N GLU A 217 3.35 11.65 -8.93
CA GLU A 217 2.35 12.41 -8.17
C GLU A 217 2.95 13.00 -6.90
N LYS A 218 2.44 14.17 -6.47
CA LYS A 218 2.95 14.93 -5.32
C LYS A 218 1.82 15.23 -4.35
N THR A 219 1.83 14.57 -3.18
CA THR A 219 0.79 14.71 -2.16
C THR A 219 1.24 15.62 -1.02
N SER A 220 0.47 16.67 -0.76
CA SER A 220 0.54 17.49 0.44
C SER A 220 -0.52 17.04 1.44
N LYS A 221 -0.12 16.75 2.67
CA LYS A 221 -0.99 16.25 3.73
C LYS A 221 -0.95 17.17 4.94
N LEU A 222 -2.14 17.53 5.46
CA LEU A 222 -2.34 18.24 6.71
C LEU A 222 -3.19 17.37 7.64
N ASP A 223 -2.73 17.15 8.87
CA ASP A 223 -3.40 16.35 9.89
C ASP A 223 -3.60 17.17 11.18
N LEU A 224 -4.79 17.12 11.76
CA LEU A 224 -5.08 17.61 13.10
C LEU A 224 -5.58 16.44 13.95
N THR A 225 -4.70 15.94 14.81
CA THR A 225 -4.94 14.73 15.60
C THR A 225 -5.20 15.08 17.04
N TYR A 226 -6.29 14.56 17.62
CA TYR A 226 -6.62 14.62 19.04
C TYR A 226 -6.63 13.24 19.64
N ASN A 227 -5.88 13.07 20.73
CA ASN A 227 -5.82 11.83 21.50
C ASN A 227 -6.32 12.07 22.93
N ILE A 228 -7.17 11.16 23.41
CA ILE A 228 -7.57 11.12 24.82
C ILE A 228 -7.60 9.69 25.34
N LYS A 229 -7.00 9.48 26.52
CA LYS A 229 -7.00 8.22 27.24
C LYS A 229 -7.76 8.40 28.57
N GLY A 230 -9.07 8.10 28.54
CA GLY A 230 -9.90 8.03 29.75
C GLY A 230 -9.69 6.72 30.50
N GLU A 231 -10.40 6.57 31.64
CA GLU A 231 -10.36 5.33 32.43
C GLU A 231 -11.09 4.17 31.73
N LYS A 232 -12.22 4.48 31.10
CA LYS A 232 -13.09 3.50 30.44
C LYS A 232 -13.13 3.64 28.91
N PHE A 233 -12.31 4.52 28.34
CA PHE A 233 -12.25 4.69 26.90
C PHE A 233 -10.90 5.26 26.43
N THR A 234 -10.59 4.99 25.16
CA THR A 234 -9.50 5.66 24.43
C THR A 234 -10.10 6.18 23.13
N LEU A 235 -9.84 7.44 22.82
CA LEU A 235 -10.25 8.06 21.57
C LEU A 235 -9.02 8.59 20.84
N PHE A 236 -8.94 8.29 19.56
CA PHE A 236 -8.11 8.91 18.55
C PHE A 236 -9.03 9.53 17.51
N ALA A 237 -8.86 10.80 17.21
CA ALA A 237 -9.58 11.49 16.15
C ALA A 237 -8.59 12.31 15.33
N ASP A 238 -8.57 12.10 14.02
CA ASP A 238 -7.67 12.76 13.08
C ASP A 238 -8.48 13.40 11.94
N ALA A 239 -8.56 14.72 11.94
CA ALA A 239 -9.10 15.47 10.82
C ALA A 239 -7.99 15.72 9.83
N TYR A 240 -8.15 15.28 8.57
CA TYR A 240 -7.11 15.36 7.58
C TYR A 240 -7.56 16.02 6.27
N PHE A 241 -6.58 16.58 5.59
CA PHE A 241 -6.71 17.11 4.23
C PHE A 241 -5.51 16.65 3.40
N ASN A 242 -5.79 15.94 2.30
CA ASN A 242 -4.79 15.48 1.33
C ASN A 242 -5.07 16.17 -0.01
N TYR A 243 -4.02 16.72 -0.62
CA TYR A 243 -4.07 17.30 -1.95
C TYR A 243 -2.94 16.73 -2.78
N THR A 244 -3.28 15.99 -3.83
CA THR A 244 -2.34 15.32 -4.73
C THR A 244 -2.42 15.94 -6.11
N THR A 245 -1.31 16.51 -6.58
CA THR A 245 -1.15 16.97 -7.97
C THR A 245 -0.55 15.87 -8.83
N ASP A 246 -0.79 15.93 -10.12
CA ASP A 246 -0.34 14.92 -11.08
C ASP A 246 -0.80 13.50 -10.68
N TYR A 247 -2.01 13.40 -10.13
CA TYR A 247 -2.56 12.16 -9.57
C TYR A 247 -2.59 11.05 -10.61
N ILE A 248 -1.91 9.93 -10.34
CA ILE A 248 -1.86 8.79 -11.24
C ILE A 248 -3.17 8.01 -11.10
N SER A 249 -3.99 8.08 -12.14
CA SER A 249 -5.28 7.42 -12.20
C SER A 249 -5.36 6.44 -13.34
N GLN A 250 -6.09 5.35 -13.09
CA GLN A 250 -6.47 4.38 -14.10
C GLN A 250 -7.69 4.92 -14.87
N VAL A 251 -7.65 4.79 -16.17
CA VAL A 251 -8.75 5.13 -17.09
C VAL A 251 -8.92 4.00 -18.10
N THR A 252 -10.12 3.87 -18.64
CA THR A 252 -10.43 2.84 -19.65
C THR A 252 -11.01 3.51 -20.87
N GLU A 253 -10.54 3.09 -22.04
CA GLU A 253 -11.06 3.47 -23.35
C GLU A 253 -11.55 2.25 -24.13
N VAL A 254 -12.34 2.49 -25.17
CA VAL A 254 -12.80 1.45 -26.10
C VAL A 254 -12.11 1.66 -27.44
N VAL A 255 -11.31 0.69 -27.85
CA VAL A 255 -10.61 0.67 -29.15
C VAL A 255 -10.98 -0.62 -29.87
N ASP A 256 -11.57 -0.54 -31.07
CA ASP A 256 -11.97 -1.70 -31.88
C ASP A 256 -12.76 -2.76 -31.10
N SER A 257 -13.71 -2.33 -30.25
CA SER A 257 -14.53 -3.17 -29.36
C SER A 257 -13.77 -3.86 -28.21
N LEU A 258 -12.53 -3.49 -27.96
CA LEU A 258 -11.76 -3.92 -26.81
C LEU A 258 -11.73 -2.83 -25.73
N LEU A 259 -11.77 -3.23 -24.47
CA LEU A 259 -11.57 -2.36 -23.33
C LEU A 259 -10.06 -2.27 -23.02
N ILE A 260 -9.46 -1.11 -23.23
CA ILE A 260 -8.06 -0.86 -22.94
C ILE A 260 -7.97 0.02 -21.69
N THR A 261 -7.47 -0.54 -20.62
CA THR A 261 -7.20 0.17 -19.39
C THR A 261 -5.79 0.71 -19.38
N THR A 262 -5.64 2.01 -19.16
CA THR A 262 -4.34 2.69 -19.10
C THR A 262 -4.25 3.64 -17.91
N TYR A 263 -3.14 4.37 -17.81
CA TYR A 263 -2.88 5.30 -16.70
C TYR A 263 -2.59 6.69 -17.22
N ILE A 264 -3.08 7.67 -16.50
CA ILE A 264 -2.83 9.10 -16.78
C ILE A 264 -2.45 9.85 -15.50
N ASN A 265 -1.86 11.01 -15.67
CA ASN A 265 -1.79 11.99 -14.59
C ASN A 265 -3.05 12.87 -14.66
N ALA A 266 -4.01 12.67 -13.77
CA ALA A 266 -5.12 13.58 -13.56
C ALA A 266 -4.63 14.90 -12.94
N ALA A 267 -5.37 15.99 -13.11
CA ALA A 267 -4.95 17.31 -12.63
C ALA A 267 -4.70 17.30 -11.12
N TYR A 268 -5.65 16.78 -10.36
CA TYR A 268 -5.49 16.57 -8.93
C TYR A 268 -6.51 15.59 -8.34
N ASP A 269 -6.16 15.04 -7.17
CA ASP A 269 -7.05 14.32 -6.25
C ASP A 269 -7.03 15.02 -4.89
N MET A 270 -8.20 15.30 -4.34
CA MET A 270 -8.37 15.92 -3.05
C MET A 270 -9.20 15.01 -2.15
N LYS A 271 -8.69 14.76 -0.94
CA LYS A 271 -9.42 14.02 0.10
C LYS A 271 -9.42 14.81 1.40
N SER A 272 -10.60 15.05 1.97
CA SER A 272 -10.72 15.62 3.30
C SER A 272 -11.65 14.76 4.14
N GLY A 273 -11.25 14.47 5.37
CA GLY A 273 -12.01 13.52 6.18
C GLY A 273 -11.65 13.49 7.65
N LEU A 274 -12.32 12.58 8.34
CA LEU A 274 -12.13 12.28 9.74
C LEU A 274 -11.84 10.78 9.90
N ASP A 275 -10.70 10.47 10.49
CA ASP A 275 -10.34 9.13 10.93
C ASP A 275 -10.58 9.04 12.44
N LEU A 276 -11.48 8.15 12.86
CA LEU A 276 -11.90 7.97 14.24
C LEU A 276 -11.58 6.56 14.71
N SER A 277 -10.89 6.44 15.83
CA SER A 277 -10.73 5.16 16.55
C SER A 277 -11.16 5.35 18.01
N LEU A 278 -12.29 4.74 18.34
CA LEU A 278 -12.85 4.76 19.70
C LEU A 278 -12.85 3.34 20.27
N LYS A 279 -12.16 3.16 21.38
CA LYS A 279 -12.20 1.92 22.16
C LYS A 279 -12.79 2.20 23.52
N VAL A 280 -13.84 1.47 23.89
CA VAL A 280 -14.54 1.60 25.17
C VAL A 280 -14.54 0.28 25.94
N PHE A 281 -14.47 0.38 27.25
CA PHE A 281 -14.50 -0.72 28.19
C PHE A 281 -15.74 -0.56 29.10
N PRO A 282 -16.95 -0.84 28.56
CA PRO A 282 -18.19 -0.62 29.31
C PRO A 282 -18.28 -1.54 30.52
N LEU A 283 -17.73 -2.75 30.41
CA LEU A 283 -17.68 -3.76 31.46
C LEU A 283 -16.29 -4.43 31.43
N GLU A 284 -15.87 -5.00 32.56
CA GLU A 284 -14.56 -5.70 32.66
C GLU A 284 -14.38 -6.86 31.67
N TRP A 285 -15.48 -7.47 31.27
CA TRP A 285 -15.52 -8.59 30.33
C TRP A 285 -15.90 -8.19 28.91
N MET A 286 -16.10 -6.89 28.62
CA MET A 286 -16.51 -6.39 27.31
C MET A 286 -15.62 -5.25 26.84
N THR A 287 -15.17 -5.34 25.61
CA THR A 287 -14.51 -4.25 24.90
C THR A 287 -15.25 -4.00 23.58
N ALA A 288 -15.55 -2.74 23.29
CA ALA A 288 -16.06 -2.34 21.98
C ALA A 288 -15.04 -1.40 21.32
N THR A 289 -14.73 -1.66 20.06
CA THR A 289 -13.84 -0.83 19.25
C THR A 289 -14.58 -0.42 17.97
N LEU A 290 -14.63 0.88 17.73
CA LEU A 290 -15.08 1.47 16.47
C LEU A 290 -13.86 2.09 15.78
N SER A 291 -13.59 1.70 14.54
CA SER A 291 -12.67 2.40 13.64
C SER A 291 -13.46 2.86 12.44
N ALA A 292 -13.46 4.16 12.14
CA ALA A 292 -14.25 4.75 11.06
C ALA A 292 -13.41 5.81 10.36
N ASN A 293 -13.29 5.71 9.04
CA ASN A 293 -12.72 6.74 8.20
C ASN A 293 -13.83 7.26 7.27
N THR A 294 -14.27 8.49 7.48
CA THR A 294 -15.28 9.16 6.66
C THR A 294 -14.64 10.33 5.94
N PHE A 295 -14.77 10.37 4.63
CA PHE A 295 -14.11 11.40 3.83
C PHE A 295 -14.92 11.78 2.60
N TYR A 296 -14.70 13.00 2.17
CA TYR A 296 -15.07 13.48 0.85
C TYR A 296 -13.87 13.39 -0.07
N VAL A 297 -14.04 12.78 -1.23
CA VAL A 297 -13.05 12.71 -2.29
C VAL A 297 -13.53 13.49 -3.50
N MET A 298 -12.61 14.18 -4.17
CA MET A 298 -12.84 14.85 -5.44
C MET A 298 -11.60 14.69 -6.30
N THR A 299 -11.76 14.05 -7.46
CA THR A 299 -10.72 13.95 -8.48
C THR A 299 -11.13 14.76 -9.71
N LYS A 300 -10.19 15.51 -10.26
CA LYS A 300 -10.35 16.32 -11.46
C LYS A 300 -9.34 15.94 -12.52
N GLY A 301 -9.78 15.78 -13.76
CA GLY A 301 -8.88 15.44 -14.85
C GLY A 301 -9.60 15.41 -16.20
N VAL A 302 -8.79 15.29 -17.25
CA VAL A 302 -9.28 15.17 -18.62
C VAL A 302 -8.60 13.96 -19.26
N PHE A 303 -9.38 13.12 -19.92
CA PHE A 303 -8.89 12.00 -20.71
C PHE A 303 -9.63 11.96 -22.05
N ASP A 304 -8.88 11.89 -23.16
CA ASP A 304 -9.43 11.92 -24.52
C ASP A 304 -10.45 13.07 -24.76
N GLY A 305 -10.07 14.26 -24.29
CA GLY A 305 -10.92 15.47 -24.41
C GLY A 305 -12.21 15.45 -23.60
N ALA A 306 -12.40 14.47 -22.71
CA ALA A 306 -13.54 14.36 -21.82
C ALA A 306 -13.12 14.56 -20.35
N ASP A 307 -13.97 15.24 -19.57
CA ASP A 307 -13.80 15.32 -18.15
C ASP A 307 -14.01 13.94 -17.52
N ILE A 308 -13.06 13.54 -16.65
CA ILE A 308 -13.14 12.31 -15.84
C ILE A 308 -13.40 12.62 -14.37
N ASP A 309 -14.00 13.79 -14.13
CA ASP A 309 -14.29 14.28 -12.80
C ASP A 309 -15.22 13.32 -12.03
N ASN A 310 -14.83 13.01 -10.81
CA ASN A 310 -15.69 12.25 -9.90
C ASN A 310 -15.51 12.73 -8.46
N SER A 311 -16.61 12.69 -7.68
CA SER A 311 -16.56 13.11 -6.29
C SER A 311 -17.69 12.51 -5.48
N GLY A 312 -17.46 12.34 -4.19
CA GLY A 312 -18.50 11.87 -3.28
C GLY A 312 -18.01 11.64 -1.87
N TRP A 313 -18.95 11.33 -0.99
CA TRP A 313 -18.68 10.92 0.38
C TRP A 313 -18.47 9.42 0.46
N SER A 314 -17.38 9.01 1.10
CA SER A 314 -17.04 7.62 1.36
C SER A 314 -16.85 7.38 2.85
N ASN A 315 -17.15 6.17 3.29
CA ASN A 315 -16.89 5.72 4.66
C ASN A 315 -16.35 4.27 4.64
N ASN A 316 -15.34 4.04 5.45
CA ASN A 316 -14.81 2.71 5.75
C ASN A 316 -14.85 2.53 7.26
N SER A 317 -15.71 1.63 7.76
CA SER A 317 -15.88 1.40 9.19
C SER A 317 -15.71 -0.05 9.57
N ASN A 318 -15.14 -0.26 10.74
CA ASN A 318 -15.00 -1.57 11.36
C ASN A 318 -15.43 -1.48 12.83
N ILE A 319 -16.44 -2.23 13.19
CA ILE A 319 -16.95 -2.34 14.56
C ILE A 319 -16.52 -3.72 15.10
N MET A 320 -15.85 -3.73 16.23
CA MET A 320 -15.40 -4.97 16.86
C MET A 320 -15.88 -5.01 18.31
N LEU A 321 -16.57 -6.07 18.66
CA LEU A 321 -17.03 -6.37 20.02
C LEU A 321 -16.30 -7.61 20.51
N ASP A 322 -15.58 -7.48 21.61
CA ASP A 322 -14.88 -8.58 22.29
C ASP A 322 -15.57 -8.83 23.64
N PHE A 323 -15.99 -10.07 23.85
CA PHE A 323 -16.58 -10.54 25.09
C PHE A 323 -15.65 -11.59 25.71
N ILE A 324 -15.21 -11.35 26.94
CA ILE A 324 -14.34 -12.25 27.72
C ILE A 324 -15.07 -12.66 29.00
N PRO A 325 -16.17 -13.43 28.92
CA PRO A 325 -16.98 -13.81 30.09
C PRO A 325 -16.19 -14.61 31.11
N ARG A 326 -15.11 -15.27 30.67
CA ARG A 326 -14.12 -15.98 31.50
C ARG A 326 -12.74 -15.81 30.90
N LYS A 327 -11.68 -15.85 31.72
CA LYS A 327 -10.27 -15.75 31.24
C LYS A 327 -9.89 -16.79 30.18
N SER A 328 -10.65 -17.87 30.10
CA SER A 328 -10.46 -18.95 29.11
C SER A 328 -11.26 -18.80 27.84
N THR A 329 -12.26 -17.91 27.80
CA THR A 329 -13.23 -17.80 26.68
C THR A 329 -13.19 -16.38 26.14
N ASN A 330 -12.97 -16.24 24.80
CA ASN A 330 -13.11 -14.98 24.08
C ASN A 330 -14.09 -15.20 22.93
N ILE A 331 -15.08 -14.32 22.83
CA ILE A 331 -16.05 -14.26 21.73
C ILE A 331 -15.87 -12.91 21.07
N GLN A 332 -15.63 -12.88 19.77
CA GLN A 332 -15.44 -11.67 18.98
C GLN A 332 -16.49 -11.57 17.89
N ILE A 333 -17.11 -10.41 17.79
CA ILE A 333 -18.00 -10.05 16.67
C ILE A 333 -17.34 -8.89 15.95
N GLN A 334 -17.18 -9.01 14.64
CA GLN A 334 -16.64 -7.96 13.79
C GLN A 334 -17.61 -7.64 12.68
N TYR A 335 -17.92 -6.36 12.49
CA TYR A 335 -18.77 -5.88 11.42
C TYR A 335 -18.01 -4.84 10.61
N PHE A 336 -17.81 -5.12 9.33
CA PHE A 336 -17.16 -4.26 8.35
C PHE A 336 -18.21 -3.61 7.45
N ILE A 337 -18.06 -2.31 7.21
CA ILE A 337 -18.90 -1.49 6.34
C ILE A 337 -18.00 -0.69 5.42
N MET A 338 -18.31 -0.66 4.14
CA MET A 338 -17.71 0.22 3.15
C MET A 338 -18.81 0.81 2.28
N THR A 339 -18.92 2.14 2.26
CA THR A 339 -19.84 2.86 1.37
C THR A 339 -19.19 3.01 -0.01
N PRO A 340 -19.92 3.50 -1.04
CA PRO A 340 -19.33 3.74 -2.35
C PRO A 340 -18.01 4.49 -2.28
N GLN A 341 -17.05 4.07 -3.10
CA GLN A 341 -15.75 4.73 -3.31
C GLN A 341 -15.75 5.33 -4.70
N TYR A 342 -15.27 6.56 -4.81
CA TYR A 342 -15.31 7.34 -6.05
C TYR A 342 -13.90 7.47 -6.62
N TYR A 343 -13.72 7.06 -7.88
CA TYR A 343 -12.50 7.17 -8.67
C TYR A 343 -12.85 7.74 -10.05
N PRO A 344 -11.91 8.28 -10.82
CA PRO A 344 -12.17 8.63 -12.22
C PRO A 344 -12.81 7.47 -12.98
N GLN A 345 -13.90 7.74 -13.70
CA GLN A 345 -14.63 6.76 -14.52
C GLN A 345 -15.18 5.52 -13.79
N LEU A 346 -15.08 5.44 -12.46
CA LEU A 346 -15.65 4.30 -11.74
C LEU A 346 -16.13 4.66 -10.33
N THR A 347 -17.14 3.93 -9.88
CA THR A 347 -17.67 4.00 -8.51
C THR A 347 -17.92 2.58 -8.00
N THR A 348 -17.58 2.30 -6.76
CA THR A 348 -17.92 1.01 -6.13
C THR A 348 -19.26 1.08 -5.43
N SER A 349 -19.95 -0.04 -5.30
CA SER A 349 -21.18 -0.14 -4.52
C SER A 349 -20.90 -0.29 -3.02
N PHE A 350 -21.97 -0.14 -2.24
CA PHE A 350 -21.96 -0.41 -0.80
C PHE A 350 -21.68 -1.90 -0.55
N THR A 351 -20.75 -2.19 0.35
CA THR A 351 -20.47 -3.57 0.78
C THR A 351 -20.29 -3.68 2.29
N HIS A 352 -20.68 -4.82 2.85
CA HIS A 352 -20.52 -5.09 4.27
C HIS A 352 -20.38 -6.60 4.55
N LYS A 353 -19.79 -6.93 5.69
CA LYS A 353 -19.72 -8.31 6.16
C LYS A 353 -19.64 -8.39 7.68
N MET A 354 -20.13 -9.49 8.24
CA MET A 354 -20.03 -9.82 9.65
C MET A 354 -19.29 -11.12 9.87
N ASN A 355 -18.34 -11.11 10.80
CA ASN A 355 -17.57 -12.26 11.23
C ASN A 355 -17.83 -12.52 12.71
N ILE A 356 -17.90 -13.80 13.11
CA ILE A 356 -17.98 -14.21 14.52
C ILE A 356 -16.89 -15.24 14.80
N GLY A 357 -16.09 -14.95 15.83
CA GLY A 357 -15.03 -15.83 16.31
C GLY A 357 -15.23 -16.24 17.76
N VAL A 358 -14.93 -17.48 18.09
CA VAL A 358 -14.89 -17.99 19.45
C VAL A 358 -13.55 -18.65 19.69
N LYS A 359 -12.89 -18.30 20.78
CA LYS A 359 -11.63 -18.91 21.21
C LYS A 359 -11.79 -19.44 22.64
N GLN A 360 -11.55 -20.73 22.83
CA GLN A 360 -11.61 -21.40 24.11
C GLN A 360 -10.24 -21.97 24.48
N LYS A 361 -9.70 -21.51 25.62
CA LYS A 361 -8.50 -22.08 26.23
C LYS A 361 -8.88 -23.18 27.22
N MET A 362 -8.18 -24.30 27.15
CA MET A 362 -8.35 -25.48 27.97
C MET A 362 -7.01 -25.93 28.54
N MET A 363 -6.98 -26.89 29.46
CA MET A 363 -5.75 -27.45 30.06
C MET A 363 -4.80 -26.35 30.61
N LYS A 364 -5.33 -25.43 31.41
CA LYS A 364 -4.57 -24.26 31.95
C LYS A 364 -3.92 -23.40 30.86
N GLY A 365 -4.48 -23.38 29.63
CA GLY A 365 -3.97 -22.59 28.50
C GLY A 365 -3.04 -23.33 27.56
N ALA A 366 -2.74 -24.60 27.83
CA ALA A 366 -1.92 -25.42 26.92
C ALA A 366 -2.68 -25.77 25.61
N LEU A 367 -3.97 -26.02 25.68
CA LEU A 367 -4.82 -26.29 24.50
C LEU A 367 -5.69 -25.05 24.21
N THR A 368 -5.70 -24.61 22.98
CA THR A 368 -6.60 -23.56 22.47
C THR A 368 -7.41 -24.08 21.29
N LEU A 369 -8.73 -24.02 21.40
CA LEU A 369 -9.66 -24.26 20.31
C LEU A 369 -10.14 -22.91 19.77
N SER A 370 -10.21 -22.78 18.46
CA SER A 370 -10.69 -21.55 17.77
C SER A 370 -11.72 -21.94 16.71
N LEU A 371 -12.83 -21.24 16.70
CA LEU A 371 -13.87 -21.29 15.68
C LEU A 371 -14.04 -19.89 15.11
N LEU A 372 -14.01 -19.75 13.79
CA LEU A 372 -14.28 -18.49 13.11
C LEU A 372 -15.24 -18.75 11.95
N VAL A 373 -16.34 -18.02 11.92
CA VAL A 373 -17.26 -17.94 10.78
C VAL A 373 -17.12 -16.55 10.17
N THR A 374 -16.71 -16.48 8.91
CA THR A 374 -16.61 -15.24 8.16
C THR A 374 -17.83 -15.02 7.30
N ASP A 375 -18.20 -13.75 7.11
CA ASP A 375 -19.33 -13.32 6.26
C ASP A 375 -20.61 -14.14 6.48
N ILE A 376 -21.09 -14.18 7.73
CA ILE A 376 -22.20 -15.04 8.15
C ILE A 376 -23.48 -14.80 7.34
N PHE A 377 -23.69 -13.57 6.86
CA PHE A 377 -24.86 -13.20 6.06
C PHE A 377 -24.64 -13.40 4.56
N ASN A 378 -23.40 -13.74 4.11
CA ASN A 378 -23.00 -13.86 2.71
C ASN A 378 -23.29 -12.59 1.90
N THR A 379 -23.00 -11.43 2.48
CA THR A 379 -23.29 -10.10 1.94
C THR A 379 -22.08 -9.43 1.31
N TYR A 380 -20.89 -10.01 1.47
CA TYR A 380 -19.67 -9.42 0.91
C TYR A 380 -19.59 -9.68 -0.58
N GLU A 381 -19.96 -8.66 -1.34
CA GLU A 381 -19.94 -8.61 -2.78
C GLU A 381 -19.23 -7.34 -3.21
N TRP A 382 -18.43 -7.42 -4.25
CA TRP A 382 -17.70 -6.30 -4.81
C TRP A 382 -18.30 -5.96 -6.16
N GLU A 383 -19.01 -4.85 -6.21
CA GLU A 383 -19.59 -4.34 -7.43
C GLU A 383 -18.89 -3.04 -7.81
N VAL A 384 -18.47 -2.95 -9.08
CA VAL A 384 -17.82 -1.79 -9.67
C VAL A 384 -18.64 -1.34 -10.86
N HIS A 385 -19.05 -0.10 -10.83
CA HIS A 385 -19.71 0.59 -11.92
C HIS A 385 -18.69 1.48 -12.61
N SER A 386 -18.34 1.17 -13.85
CA SER A 386 -17.39 1.89 -14.70
C SER A 386 -18.12 2.51 -15.87
N TYR A 387 -17.87 3.79 -16.13
CA TYR A 387 -18.62 4.54 -17.13
C TYR A 387 -17.78 5.64 -17.79
N ASN A 388 -18.03 5.86 -19.06
CA ASN A 388 -17.58 7.04 -19.78
C ASN A 388 -18.61 7.39 -20.90
N ARG A 389 -18.24 8.19 -21.89
CA ARG A 389 -19.15 8.56 -22.99
C ARG A 389 -19.55 7.39 -23.88
N ILE A 390 -18.77 6.30 -23.92
CA ILE A 390 -18.87 5.20 -24.89
C ILE A 390 -19.44 3.94 -24.23
N TYR A 391 -19.13 3.70 -22.95
CA TYR A 391 -19.55 2.50 -22.24
C TYR A 391 -20.12 2.81 -20.85
N ASP A 392 -20.96 1.91 -20.40
CA ASP A 392 -21.51 1.81 -19.06
C ASP A 392 -21.48 0.34 -18.67
N LEU A 393 -20.61 -0.03 -17.73
CA LEU A 393 -20.31 -1.41 -17.37
C LEU A 393 -20.44 -1.61 -15.85
N THR A 394 -21.18 -2.63 -15.45
CA THR A 394 -21.22 -3.08 -14.07
C THR A 394 -20.53 -4.46 -13.97
N ASN A 395 -19.50 -4.51 -13.17
CA ASN A 395 -18.78 -5.76 -12.85
C ASN A 395 -19.10 -6.18 -11.42
N ILE A 396 -19.64 -7.38 -11.25
CA ILE A 396 -19.98 -7.95 -9.94
C ILE A 396 -19.06 -9.12 -9.67
N SER A 397 -18.27 -9.01 -8.60
CA SER A 397 -17.38 -10.08 -8.13
C SER A 397 -17.79 -10.56 -6.76
N LYS A 398 -18.31 -11.79 -6.70
CA LYS A 398 -18.69 -12.46 -5.46
C LYS A 398 -17.78 -13.64 -5.19
N GLN A 399 -16.80 -13.43 -4.35
CA GLN A 399 -15.90 -14.50 -3.90
C GLN A 399 -16.59 -15.36 -2.82
N LYS A 400 -16.14 -16.60 -2.64
CA LYS A 400 -16.59 -17.48 -1.55
C LYS A 400 -16.00 -17.02 -0.21
N ASN A 401 -16.58 -15.95 0.37
CA ASN A 401 -16.10 -15.34 1.62
C ASN A 401 -16.73 -15.97 2.87
N ARG A 402 -17.89 -16.61 2.74
CA ARG A 402 -18.53 -17.34 3.84
C ARG A 402 -17.82 -18.66 4.08
N MET A 403 -17.00 -18.70 5.12
CA MET A 403 -16.13 -19.82 5.47
C MET A 403 -16.21 -20.12 6.96
N LEU A 404 -16.08 -21.40 7.28
CA LEU A 404 -15.91 -21.90 8.63
C LEU A 404 -14.46 -22.34 8.85
N TRP A 405 -13.80 -21.76 9.82
CA TRP A 405 -12.43 -22.10 10.20
C TRP A 405 -12.41 -22.75 11.58
N LEU A 406 -11.79 -23.92 11.68
CA LEU A 406 -11.50 -24.61 12.92
C LEU A 406 -10.00 -24.62 13.16
N GLY A 407 -9.58 -24.16 14.33
CA GLY A 407 -8.17 -24.11 14.72
C GLY A 407 -7.96 -24.84 16.05
N ILE A 408 -6.94 -25.69 16.11
CA ILE A 408 -6.47 -26.35 17.33
C ILE A 408 -4.98 -26.00 17.50
N SER A 409 -4.64 -25.45 18.66
CA SER A 409 -3.26 -25.14 19.02
C SER A 409 -2.93 -25.76 20.37
N TYR A 410 -1.86 -26.53 20.43
CA TYR A 410 -1.38 -27.12 21.67
C TYR A 410 0.09 -26.70 21.94
N ASN A 411 0.32 -26.06 23.07
CA ASN A 411 1.64 -25.61 23.50
C ASN A 411 2.30 -26.67 24.38
N PHE A 412 3.27 -27.38 23.84
CA PHE A 412 4.01 -28.45 24.56
C PHE A 412 4.98 -27.88 25.59
N ASN A 413 5.48 -26.66 25.39
CA ASN A 413 6.46 -26.05 26.29
C ASN A 413 6.40 -24.52 26.23
N SER A 414 6.54 -23.85 27.35
CA SER A 414 6.62 -22.37 27.42
C SER A 414 8.07 -21.89 27.24
N PHE A 415 8.65 -22.10 26.06
CA PHE A 415 9.97 -21.57 25.75
C PHE A 415 9.87 -20.05 25.57
N LYS A 416 10.45 -19.28 26.49
CA LYS A 416 10.61 -17.83 26.29
C LYS A 416 11.74 -17.60 25.29
N GLN A 417 11.36 -17.35 24.05
CA GLN A 417 12.31 -16.90 23.04
C GLN A 417 12.81 -15.51 23.42
N ASN A 418 14.12 -15.34 23.63
CA ASN A 418 14.73 -14.02 23.74
C ASN A 418 14.41 -13.23 22.49
N LYS A 419 13.95 -11.98 22.66
CA LYS A 419 13.70 -11.09 21.53
C LYS A 419 14.99 -10.93 20.73
N VAL A 420 15.06 -11.59 19.58
CA VAL A 420 16.03 -11.24 18.55
C VAL A 420 15.56 -9.90 17.98
N GLU A 421 16.38 -8.86 18.06
CA GLU A 421 16.10 -7.60 17.36
C GLU A 421 15.94 -7.93 15.88
N LYS A 422 14.74 -7.72 15.35
CA LYS A 422 14.50 -7.85 13.93
C LYS A 422 15.37 -6.81 13.25
N SER A 423 16.34 -7.23 12.46
CA SER A 423 17.01 -6.38 11.48
C SER A 423 15.92 -5.72 10.64
N GLY A 424 15.96 -4.38 10.52
CA GLY A 424 14.91 -3.60 9.89
C GLY A 424 14.48 -4.20 8.55
N GLU A 425 13.17 -4.31 8.36
CA GLU A 425 12.59 -4.81 7.12
C GLU A 425 13.13 -3.99 5.95
N THR A 426 13.70 -4.67 4.97
CA THR A 426 13.89 -4.11 3.64
C THR A 426 12.51 -3.74 3.13
N ASP A 427 12.41 -2.61 2.46
CA ASP A 427 11.14 -2.02 2.02
C ASP A 427 10.47 -2.90 0.95
N ARG A 428 9.94 -4.05 1.39
CA ARG A 428 9.30 -5.08 0.55
C ARG A 428 8.05 -4.55 -0.16
N ASN A 429 7.48 -3.45 0.36
CA ASN A 429 6.31 -2.81 -0.23
C ASN A 429 6.61 -2.08 -1.54
N LEU A 430 7.90 -1.84 -1.84
CA LEU A 430 8.33 -1.20 -3.09
C LEU A 430 8.45 -2.17 -4.27
N ILE A 431 8.34 -3.48 -4.01
CA ILE A 431 8.36 -4.51 -5.05
C ILE A 431 6.93 -4.97 -5.30
N LYS A 432 6.08 -4.08 -5.79
CA LYS A 432 4.82 -4.50 -6.40
C LYS A 432 5.13 -4.93 -7.82
N PHE A 433 5.24 -6.23 -8.02
CA PHE A 433 5.26 -6.81 -9.35
C PHE A 433 3.83 -6.87 -9.87
N GLY A 434 3.57 -6.17 -10.95
CA GLY A 434 2.45 -6.49 -11.82
C GLY A 434 2.78 -7.74 -12.64
N LEU A 435 2.95 -8.88 -12.00
CA LEU A 435 3.03 -10.19 -12.65
C LEU A 435 1.88 -11.05 -12.17
#